data_30ac36f7aa5736f2a74187c143edf32e
#
_entry.id   30ac36f7aa5736f2a74187c143edf32e
#
_cell.length_a   1.000
_cell.length_b   1.000
_cell.length_c   1.000
_cell.angle_alpha   90.00
_cell.angle_beta   90.00
_cell.angle_gamma   90.00
#
_symmetry.space_group_name_H-M   'P 1'
#
loop_
_entity.id
_entity.type
_entity.pdbx_description
1 polymer ?
#
loop_
_entity_poly.entity_id
_entity_poly.type
_entity_poly.pdbx_seq_one_letter_code
_entity_poly.pdbx_strand_id
1 'polypeptide(L)'
;MKSAAVSGPGWYEEKAWAVMLLVSLLAPAAWLTDLPGTGWREGLPEGALAAGMGLFGAAITLSAFRRRERWAWFVLWYYPAFFTAHILASGSGIPGMPLLLLSMLGLLLPVRRFFGSRPARRVA
;
A
#
# COMPACT_ATOMS: atom_id res chain seq x y z
N MET A 1 39.39 -14.53 8.70
CA MET A 1 38.27 -15.06 7.95
C MET A 1 37.14 -14.04 8.01
N LYS A 2 36.84 -13.41 6.90
CA LYS A 2 35.66 -12.55 6.81
C LYS A 2 34.47 -13.48 6.78
N SER A 3 33.71 -13.58 7.87
CA SER A 3 32.39 -14.17 7.80
C SER A 3 31.59 -13.38 6.77
N ALA A 4 31.17 -14.05 5.70
CA ALA A 4 30.22 -13.46 4.80
C ALA A 4 29.03 -13.04 5.66
N ALA A 5 28.83 -11.74 5.81
CA ALA A 5 27.63 -11.23 6.42
C ALA A 5 26.48 -11.83 5.60
N VAL A 6 25.78 -12.80 6.17
CA VAL A 6 24.53 -13.23 5.63
C VAL A 6 23.71 -11.96 5.58
N SER A 7 23.57 -11.40 4.39
CA SER A 7 22.71 -10.26 4.18
C SER A 7 21.32 -10.73 4.59
N GLY A 8 20.97 -10.40 5.82
CA GLY A 8 19.61 -10.61 6.30
C GLY A 8 18.64 -9.99 5.31
N PRO A 9 17.36 -10.36 5.35
CA PRO A 9 16.35 -9.76 4.49
C PRO A 9 16.55 -8.25 4.53
N GLY A 10 16.65 -7.64 3.34
CA GLY A 10 16.98 -6.24 3.23
C GLY A 10 16.06 -5.40 4.11
N TRP A 11 16.58 -4.42 4.80
CA TRP A 11 15.83 -3.50 5.67
C TRP A 11 14.60 -2.91 4.97
N TYR A 12 14.63 -2.77 3.64
CA TYR A 12 13.52 -2.31 2.82
C TYR A 12 12.35 -3.29 2.80
N GLU A 13 12.61 -4.60 2.86
CA GLU A 13 11.54 -5.59 2.93
C GLU A 13 10.84 -5.60 4.30
N GLU A 14 11.57 -5.29 5.36
CA GLU A 14 11.00 -5.18 6.71
C GLU A 14 10.10 -3.96 6.84
N LYS A 15 10.42 -2.90 6.11
CA LYS A 15 9.72 -1.61 6.18
C LYS A 15 8.69 -1.42 5.07
N ALA A 16 8.46 -2.40 4.20
CA ALA A 16 7.48 -2.30 3.11
C ALA A 16 6.06 -1.99 3.63
N TRP A 17 5.72 -2.44 4.83
CA TRP A 17 4.45 -2.09 5.47
C TRP A 17 4.32 -0.58 5.73
N ALA A 18 5.43 0.10 6.01
CA ALA A 18 5.42 1.55 6.22
C ALA A 18 5.08 2.30 4.92
N VAL A 19 5.53 1.79 3.78
CA VAL A 19 5.16 2.34 2.46
C VAL A 19 3.66 2.20 2.22
N MET A 20 3.09 1.04 2.52
CA MET A 20 1.65 0.82 2.38
C MET A 20 0.83 1.65 3.36
N LEU A 21 1.32 1.84 4.59
CA LEU A 21 0.71 2.74 5.55
C LEU A 21 0.72 4.19 5.04
N LEU A 22 1.85 4.62 4.48
CA LEU A 22 1.98 5.94 3.88
C LEU A 22 0.98 6.15 2.74
N VAL A 23 0.83 5.18 1.84
CA VAL A 23 -0.17 5.21 0.77
C VAL A 23 -1.59 5.33 1.34
N SER A 24 -1.90 4.56 2.37
CA SER A 24 -3.21 4.57 3.03
C SER A 24 -3.56 5.93 3.64
N LEU A 25 -2.56 6.66 4.14
CA LEU A 25 -2.73 7.98 4.72
C LEU A 25 -2.70 9.10 3.66
N LEU A 26 -1.86 8.96 2.63
CA LEU A 26 -1.74 9.97 1.58
C LEU A 26 -2.92 9.95 0.60
N ALA A 27 -3.54 8.80 0.35
CA ALA A 27 -4.67 8.71 -0.57
C ALA A 27 -5.83 9.63 -0.18
N PRO A 28 -6.34 9.62 1.06
CA PRO A 28 -7.37 10.57 1.47
C PRO A 28 -6.86 12.02 1.52
N ALA A 29 -5.59 12.24 1.89
CA ALA A 29 -5.00 13.58 1.91
C ALA A 29 -4.90 14.19 0.51
N ALA A 30 -4.47 13.41 -0.48
CA ALA A 30 -4.43 13.84 -1.88
C ALA A 30 -5.82 14.21 -2.40
N TRP A 31 -6.83 13.48 -1.97
CA TRP A 31 -8.22 13.77 -2.33
C TRP A 31 -8.71 15.10 -1.77
N LEU A 32 -8.32 15.44 -0.54
CA LEU A 32 -8.64 16.74 0.08
C LEU A 32 -8.04 17.94 -0.68
N THR A 33 -6.93 17.74 -1.39
CA THR A 33 -6.30 18.79 -2.20
C THR A 33 -6.98 18.99 -3.55
N ASP A 34 -7.73 18.00 -4.01
CA ASP A 34 -8.43 18.01 -5.30
C ASP A 34 -9.86 18.55 -5.21
N LEU A 35 -10.25 19.10 -4.04
CA LEU A 35 -11.53 19.77 -3.81
C LEU A 35 -11.47 21.25 -4.22
N PRO A 36 -11.50 21.62 -5.52
CA PRO A 36 -11.54 23.00 -5.93
C PRO A 36 -12.98 23.50 -5.94
N GLY A 37 -13.33 24.28 -4.97
CA GLY A 37 -14.47 25.19 -5.06
C GLY A 37 -15.87 24.60 -5.02
N THR A 38 -16.03 23.30 -4.91
CA THR A 38 -17.32 22.67 -4.63
C THR A 38 -17.63 22.79 -3.15
N GLY A 39 -18.81 23.29 -2.83
CA GLY A 39 -19.21 23.51 -1.44
C GLY A 39 -19.03 22.25 -0.59
N TRP A 40 -18.67 22.40 0.65
CA TRP A 40 -18.43 21.34 1.65
C TRP A 40 -19.49 20.22 1.66
N ARG A 41 -20.72 20.54 1.27
CA ARG A 41 -21.82 19.58 1.25
C ARG A 41 -21.76 18.58 0.10
N GLU A 42 -21.19 18.98 -1.02
CA GLU A 42 -21.08 18.09 -2.21
C GLU A 42 -19.88 17.16 -2.12
N GLY A 43 -18.82 17.57 -1.43
CA GLY A 43 -17.61 16.76 -1.23
C GLY A 43 -17.65 15.79 -0.04
N LEU A 44 -18.62 15.93 0.87
CA LEU A 44 -18.70 15.10 2.09
C LEU A 44 -18.80 13.59 1.83
N PRO A 45 -19.66 13.10 0.91
CA PRO A 45 -19.77 11.66 0.67
C PRO A 45 -18.48 11.05 0.14
N GLU A 46 -17.83 11.75 -0.76
CA GLU A 46 -16.60 11.30 -1.39
C GLU A 46 -15.41 11.39 -0.42
N GLY A 47 -15.35 12.45 0.39
CA GLY A 47 -14.38 12.58 1.47
C GLY A 47 -14.50 11.48 2.52
N ALA A 48 -15.73 11.10 2.87
CA ALA A 48 -16.01 9.99 3.78
C ALA A 48 -15.55 8.64 3.20
N LEU A 49 -15.75 8.42 1.89
CA LEU A 49 -15.26 7.23 1.20
C LEU A 49 -13.73 7.17 1.19
N ALA A 50 -13.08 8.29 0.87
CA ALA A 50 -11.63 8.38 0.86
C ALA A 50 -11.03 8.15 2.26
N ALA A 51 -11.63 8.73 3.29
CA ALA A 51 -11.23 8.51 4.68
C ALA A 51 -11.45 7.06 5.11
N GLY A 52 -12.58 6.46 4.74
CA GLY A 52 -12.88 5.05 4.99
C GLY A 52 -11.86 4.12 4.34
N MET A 53 -11.52 4.36 3.09
CA MET A 53 -10.45 3.63 2.39
C MET A 53 -9.10 3.76 3.09
N GLY A 54 -8.73 4.95 3.51
CA GLY A 54 -7.48 5.20 4.21
C GLY A 54 -7.42 4.45 5.54
N LEU A 55 -8.47 4.54 6.35
CA LEU A 55 -8.57 3.83 7.63
C LEU A 55 -8.55 2.31 7.45
N PHE A 56 -9.29 1.78 6.48
CA PHE A 56 -9.34 0.36 6.21
C PHE A 56 -7.99 -0.18 5.74
N GLY A 57 -7.35 0.52 4.81
CA GLY A 57 -6.02 0.18 4.34
C GLY A 57 -4.97 0.26 5.44
N ALA A 58 -5.01 1.27 6.29
CA ALA A 58 -4.13 1.39 7.45
C ALA A 58 -4.33 0.25 8.44
N ALA A 59 -5.59 -0.10 8.75
CA ALA A 59 -5.91 -1.21 9.64
C ALA A 59 -5.40 -2.56 9.11
N ILE A 60 -5.61 -2.84 7.82
CA ILE A 60 -5.09 -4.07 7.18
C ILE A 60 -3.57 -4.07 7.17
N THR A 61 -2.95 -2.93 6.86
CA THR A 61 -1.49 -2.82 6.81
C THR A 61 -0.86 -3.05 8.18
N LEU A 62 -1.40 -2.46 9.22
CA LEU A 62 -0.87 -2.61 10.57
C LEU A 62 -1.15 -3.98 11.20
N SER A 63 -2.28 -4.59 10.86
CA SER A 63 -2.66 -5.90 11.41
C SER A 63 -2.12 -7.06 10.58
N ALA A 64 -2.69 -7.27 9.42
CA ALA A 64 -2.48 -8.46 8.62
C ALA A 64 -1.27 -8.38 7.68
N PHE A 65 -1.05 -7.24 7.03
CA PHE A 65 0.10 -7.08 6.12
C PHE A 65 1.43 -7.10 6.88
N ARG A 66 1.49 -6.45 8.01
CA ARG A 66 2.67 -6.48 8.91
C ARG A 66 2.96 -7.89 9.43
N ARG A 67 1.90 -8.69 9.67
CA ARG A 67 2.02 -10.11 10.06
C ARG A 67 2.29 -11.05 8.88
N ARG A 68 2.37 -10.52 7.66
CA ARG A 68 2.60 -11.27 6.42
C ARG A 68 1.50 -12.29 6.11
N GLU A 69 0.28 -11.95 6.38
CA GLU A 69 -0.87 -12.75 5.99
C GLU A 69 -1.12 -12.58 4.49
N ARG A 70 -1.15 -13.67 3.75
CA ARG A 70 -1.25 -13.66 2.27
C ARG A 70 -2.50 -12.94 1.77
N TRP A 71 -3.61 -13.09 2.46
CA TRP A 71 -4.86 -12.46 2.07
C TRP A 71 -4.76 -10.91 2.09
N ALA A 72 -4.01 -10.36 3.04
CA ALA A 72 -3.80 -8.91 3.13
C ALA A 72 -3.06 -8.38 1.90
N TRP A 73 -2.10 -9.13 1.39
CA TRP A 73 -1.41 -8.79 0.16
C TRP A 73 -2.36 -8.70 -1.03
N PHE A 74 -3.25 -9.68 -1.18
CA PHE A 74 -4.26 -9.64 -2.26
C PHE A 74 -5.25 -8.49 -2.10
N VAL A 75 -5.73 -8.24 -0.89
CA VAL A 75 -6.67 -7.15 -0.63
C VAL A 75 -6.05 -5.78 -0.92
N LEU A 76 -4.78 -5.58 -0.56
CA LEU A 76 -4.09 -4.31 -0.78
C LEU A 76 -3.80 -4.01 -2.26
N TRP A 77 -3.92 -5.00 -3.16
CA TRP A 77 -3.93 -4.76 -4.60
C TRP A 77 -5.09 -3.86 -5.05
N TYR A 78 -6.06 -3.66 -4.18
CA TYR A 78 -7.11 -2.67 -4.39
C TYR A 78 -6.57 -1.26 -4.65
N TYR A 79 -5.49 -0.85 -3.98
CA TYR A 79 -4.90 0.48 -4.17
C TYR A 79 -4.37 0.71 -5.59
N PRO A 80 -3.50 -0.14 -6.16
CA PRO A 80 -3.07 0.02 -7.54
C PRO A 80 -4.23 -0.01 -8.53
N ALA A 81 -5.19 -0.90 -8.33
CA ALA A 81 -6.37 -1.01 -9.18
C ALA A 81 -7.22 0.28 -9.11
N PHE A 82 -7.45 0.81 -7.91
CA PHE A 82 -8.19 2.03 -7.70
C PHE A 82 -7.51 3.24 -8.34
N PHE A 83 -6.21 3.42 -8.13
CA PHE A 83 -5.48 4.54 -8.72
C PHE A 83 -5.42 4.44 -10.24
N THR A 84 -5.28 3.24 -10.79
CA THR A 84 -5.34 3.02 -12.24
C THR A 84 -6.71 3.42 -12.80
N ALA A 85 -7.79 2.96 -12.17
CA ALA A 85 -9.14 3.31 -12.58
C ALA A 85 -9.40 4.82 -12.47
N HIS A 86 -8.91 5.44 -11.40
CA HIS A 86 -9.04 6.88 -11.20
C HIS A 86 -8.30 7.69 -12.27
N ILE A 87 -7.07 7.31 -12.62
CA ILE A 87 -6.29 7.97 -13.68
C ILE A 87 -7.00 7.86 -15.03
N LEU A 88 -7.54 6.68 -15.34
CA LEU A 88 -8.26 6.45 -16.59
C LEU A 88 -9.57 7.26 -16.65
N ALA A 89 -10.26 7.39 -15.53
CA ALA A 89 -11.53 8.10 -15.46
C ALA A 89 -11.36 9.63 -15.47
N SER A 90 -10.35 10.14 -14.74
CA SER A 90 -10.12 11.58 -14.58
C SER A 90 -9.28 12.19 -15.72
N GLY A 91 -8.53 11.37 -16.45
CA GLY A 91 -7.58 11.84 -17.46
C GLY A 91 -6.37 12.61 -16.88
N SER A 92 -6.29 12.75 -15.57
CA SER A 92 -5.17 13.43 -14.90
C SER A 92 -4.26 12.44 -14.17
N GLY A 93 -2.95 12.55 -14.41
CA GLY A 93 -1.97 11.67 -13.79
C GLY A 93 -1.55 12.09 -12.38
N ILE A 94 -1.92 13.27 -11.93
CA ILE A 94 -1.51 13.83 -10.64
C ILE A 94 -2.78 14.06 -9.79
N PRO A 95 -2.82 13.59 -8.53
CA PRO A 95 -1.80 12.87 -7.75
C PRO A 95 -1.80 11.34 -7.90
N GLY A 96 -2.61 10.79 -8.80
CA GLY A 96 -2.81 9.35 -8.94
C GLY A 96 -1.55 8.55 -9.29
N MET A 97 -0.71 9.06 -10.21
CA MET A 97 0.47 8.35 -10.68
C MET A 97 1.52 8.09 -9.58
N PRO A 98 1.94 9.06 -8.78
CA PRO A 98 2.88 8.80 -7.70
C PRO A 98 2.33 7.84 -6.65
N LEU A 99 1.04 7.90 -6.33
CA LEU A 99 0.39 6.97 -5.40
C LEU A 99 0.29 5.56 -5.98
N LEU A 100 0.04 5.43 -7.28
CA LEU A 100 0.07 4.15 -7.99
C LEU A 100 1.46 3.51 -7.90
N LEU A 101 2.50 4.26 -8.24
CA LEU A 101 3.88 3.77 -8.19
C LEU A 101 4.29 3.38 -6.77
N LEU A 102 3.93 4.18 -5.78
CA LEU A 102 4.24 3.93 -4.39
C LEU A 102 3.52 2.68 -3.86
N SER A 103 2.26 2.48 -4.22
CA SER A 103 1.49 1.29 -3.84
C SER A 103 2.04 0.02 -4.51
N MET A 104 2.42 0.10 -5.77
CA MET A 104 3.09 -1.00 -6.47
C MET A 104 4.41 -1.37 -5.80
N LEU A 105 5.22 -0.38 -5.46
CA LEU A 105 6.48 -0.59 -4.76
C LEU A 105 6.25 -1.27 -3.40
N GLY A 106 5.31 -0.79 -2.61
CA GLY A 106 4.98 -1.35 -1.30
C GLY A 106 4.48 -2.79 -1.34
N LEU A 107 3.84 -3.20 -2.44
CA LEU A 107 3.36 -4.56 -2.63
C LEU A 107 4.40 -5.50 -3.24
N LEU A 108 5.23 -5.00 -4.17
CA LEU A 108 6.21 -5.82 -4.87
C LEU A 108 7.47 -6.08 -4.05
N LEU A 109 7.90 -5.12 -3.23
CA LEU A 109 9.08 -5.28 -2.38
C LEU A 109 9.03 -6.53 -1.48
N PRO A 110 7.93 -6.79 -0.75
CA PRO A 110 7.87 -7.92 0.16
C PRO A 110 7.32 -9.20 -0.47
N VAL A 111 7.11 -9.25 -1.79
CA VAL A 111 6.48 -10.41 -2.45
C VAL A 111 7.17 -11.73 -2.13
N ARG A 112 8.50 -11.74 -2.10
CA ARG A 112 9.28 -12.93 -1.75
C ARG A 112 9.03 -13.41 -0.32
N ARG A 113 8.71 -12.51 0.60
CA ARG A 113 8.41 -12.85 1.99
C ARG A 113 7.03 -13.45 2.18
N PHE A 114 6.07 -13.05 1.34
CA PHE A 114 4.72 -13.59 1.37
C PHE A 114 4.65 -14.97 0.71
N PHE A 115 5.40 -15.17 -0.37
CA PHE A 115 5.33 -16.36 -1.22
C PHE A 115 6.62 -17.16 -1.28
N GLY A 116 7.71 -16.69 -0.68
CA GLY A 116 8.96 -17.43 -0.58
C GLY A 116 8.74 -18.73 0.20
N SER A 117 9.15 -19.84 -0.40
CA SER A 117 9.17 -21.14 0.28
C SER A 117 10.03 -21.03 1.55
N ARG A 118 9.45 -21.30 2.68
CA ARG A 118 10.23 -21.58 3.90
C ARG A 118 11.12 -22.78 3.56
N PRO A 119 12.45 -22.68 3.73
CA PRO A 119 13.27 -23.86 3.60
C PRO A 119 12.69 -24.91 4.53
N ALA A 120 12.42 -26.11 3.97
CA ALA A 120 11.92 -27.22 4.75
C ALA A 120 12.85 -27.38 5.94
N ARG A 121 12.33 -27.22 7.14
CA ARG A 121 13.06 -27.53 8.37
C ARG A 121 13.39 -29.00 8.26
N ARG A 122 14.61 -29.33 7.91
CA ARG A 122 15.08 -30.69 8.06
C ARG A 122 14.99 -31.02 9.55
N VAL A 123 13.99 -31.78 9.90
CA VAL A 123 13.94 -32.43 11.20
C VAL A 123 15.00 -33.51 11.10
N ALA A 124 16.11 -33.24 11.73
CA ALA A 124 17.15 -34.26 11.89
C ALA A 124 16.72 -35.24 12.99
#